data_2f3b391a5c29c2b93717eafdd1210e0f
#
_entry.id   2f3b391a5c29c2b93717eafdd1210e0f
#
_cell.length_a   1.000
_cell.length_b   1.000
_cell.length_c   1.000
_cell.angle_alpha   90.00
_cell.angle_beta   90.00
_cell.angle_gamma   90.00
#
_symmetry.space_group_name_H-M   'P 1'
#
loop_
_entity.id
_entity.type
_entity.pdbx_description
1 polymer ?
#
loop_
_entity_poly.entity_id
_entity_poly.type
_entity_poly.pdbx_seq_one_letter_code
_entity_poly.pdbx_strand_id
1 'polypeptide(L)'
;MNTYYLIVNIIEDTTRETYRLFISAASYQEAVDKVFEQYFDEDSQSIENITVTEFYETDMLVSKSTADRIIADLNEYPVVEKEKL
;
A
#
# COMPACT_ATOMS: atom_id res chain seq x y z
N MET A 1 -1.48 14.13 -11.10
CA MET A 1 -1.70 12.97 -10.21
C MET A 1 -0.93 13.15 -8.92
N ASN A 2 -1.52 12.67 -7.85
CA ASN A 2 -0.88 12.68 -6.54
C ASN A 2 -0.37 11.28 -6.21
N THR A 3 0.59 11.21 -5.28
CA THR A 3 1.05 9.93 -4.74
C THR A 3 0.40 9.74 -3.38
N TYR A 4 -0.15 8.54 -3.16
CA TYR A 4 -0.75 8.15 -1.89
C TYR A 4 0.04 7.03 -1.26
N TYR A 5 0.18 7.09 0.04
CA TYR A 5 0.76 6.03 0.86
C TYR A 5 -0.38 5.27 1.54
N LEU A 6 -0.40 3.97 1.34
CA LEU A 6 -1.46 3.13 1.89
C LEU A 6 -0.86 2.04 2.79
N ILE A 7 -1.52 1.84 3.92
CA ILE A 7 -1.27 0.68 4.78
C ILE A 7 -2.55 -0.14 4.75
N VAL A 8 -2.44 -1.38 4.30
CA VAL A 8 -3.60 -2.27 4.11
C VAL A 8 -3.38 -3.55 4.91
N ASN A 9 -4.34 -3.88 5.76
CA ASN A 9 -4.35 -5.16 6.47
C ASN A 9 -5.35 -6.09 5.79
N ILE A 10 -4.84 -7.18 5.26
CA ILE A 10 -5.63 -8.19 4.55
C ILE A 10 -5.58 -9.49 5.35
N ILE A 11 -6.76 -10.08 5.56
CA ILE A 11 -6.90 -11.35 6.24
C ILE A 11 -7.21 -12.41 5.20
N GLU A 12 -6.43 -13.47 5.21
CA GLU A 12 -6.67 -14.67 4.44
C GLU A 12 -6.56 -15.86 5.37
N ASP A 13 -7.66 -16.60 5.52
CA ASP A 13 -7.74 -17.72 6.45
C ASP A 13 -7.42 -17.27 7.89
N THR A 14 -6.32 -17.76 8.46
CA THR A 14 -5.87 -17.40 9.82
C THR A 14 -4.66 -16.48 9.83
N THR A 15 -4.37 -15.85 8.68
CA THR A 15 -3.19 -15.00 8.53
C THR A 15 -3.59 -13.57 8.21
N ARG A 16 -2.98 -12.61 8.88
CA ARG A 16 -3.05 -11.19 8.55
C ARG A 16 -1.76 -10.79 7.84
N GLU A 17 -1.90 -10.18 6.66
CA GLU A 17 -0.79 -9.60 5.93
C GLU A 17 -0.93 -8.08 5.92
N THR A 18 0.14 -7.37 6.25
CA THR A 18 0.18 -5.92 6.18
C THR A 18 0.97 -5.50 4.94
N TYR A 19 0.30 -4.76 4.06
CA TYR A 19 0.90 -4.19 2.87
C TYR A 19 1.19 -2.71 3.08
N ARG A 20 2.32 -2.24 2.57
CA ARG A 20 2.64 -0.82 2.49
C ARG A 20 2.90 -0.49 1.03
N LEU A 21 2.10 0.43 0.49
CA LEU A 21 2.06 0.72 -0.94
C LEU A 21 2.14 2.21 -1.20
N PHE A 22 2.79 2.57 -2.31
CA PHE A 22 2.72 3.91 -2.88
C PHE A 22 1.97 3.82 -4.20
N ILE A 23 0.88 4.56 -4.33
CA ILE A 23 0.02 4.50 -5.51
C ILE A 23 -0.19 5.91 -6.05
N SER A 24 0.06 6.07 -7.35
CA SER A 24 -0.28 7.30 -8.07
C SER A 24 -1.75 7.25 -8.48
N ALA A 25 -2.50 8.27 -8.09
CA ALA A 25 -3.92 8.35 -8.37
C ALA A 25 -4.39 9.81 -8.38
N ALA A 26 -5.56 10.06 -8.93
CA ALA A 26 -6.15 11.39 -8.96
C ALA A 26 -6.84 11.75 -7.64
N SER A 27 -7.22 10.76 -6.84
CA SER A 27 -7.94 10.96 -5.58
C SER A 27 -7.69 9.80 -4.62
N TYR A 28 -8.07 10.00 -3.36
CA TYR A 28 -8.05 8.93 -2.34
C TYR A 28 -8.85 7.72 -2.80
N GLN A 29 -10.05 7.94 -3.34
CA GLN A 29 -10.92 6.84 -3.76
C GLN A 29 -10.29 6.03 -4.89
N GLU A 30 -9.66 6.69 -5.86
CA GLU A 30 -8.98 6.00 -6.95
C GLU A 30 -7.80 5.16 -6.43
N ALA A 31 -7.06 5.67 -5.44
CA ALA A 31 -5.97 4.92 -4.82
C ALA A 31 -6.49 3.64 -4.15
N VAL A 32 -7.60 3.73 -3.42
CA VAL A 32 -8.26 2.58 -2.79
C VAL A 32 -8.75 1.59 -3.85
N ASP A 33 -9.37 2.07 -4.91
CA ASP A 33 -9.86 1.22 -6.01
C ASP A 33 -8.73 0.43 -6.66
N LYS A 34 -7.56 1.04 -6.83
CA LYS A 34 -6.39 0.35 -7.38
C LYS A 34 -5.89 -0.76 -6.46
N VAL A 35 -5.96 -0.59 -5.14
CA VAL A 35 -5.63 -1.66 -4.19
C VAL A 35 -6.57 -2.84 -4.38
N PHE A 36 -7.87 -2.60 -4.46
CA PHE A 36 -8.86 -3.65 -4.68
C PHE A 36 -8.61 -4.42 -5.98
N GLU A 37 -8.22 -3.72 -7.04
CA GLU A 37 -7.97 -4.34 -8.34
C GLU A 37 -6.67 -5.14 -8.40
N GLN A 38 -5.61 -4.66 -7.76
CA GLN A 38 -4.25 -5.19 -7.95
C GLN A 38 -3.76 -6.11 -6.85
N TYR A 39 -4.25 -5.95 -5.62
CA TYR A 39 -3.67 -6.60 -4.44
C TYR A 39 -4.67 -7.37 -3.61
N PHE A 40 -5.92 -7.41 -4.01
CA PHE A 40 -6.98 -8.01 -3.21
C PHE A 40 -7.78 -9.03 -4.02
N ASP A 41 -7.96 -10.21 -3.43
CA ASP A 41 -8.81 -11.27 -3.97
C ASP A 41 -10.01 -11.45 -3.07
N GLU A 42 -11.17 -10.93 -3.48
CA GLU A 42 -12.39 -10.95 -2.67
C GLU A 42 -12.93 -12.35 -2.39
N ASP A 43 -12.53 -13.36 -3.21
CA ASP A 43 -12.99 -14.73 -3.03
C ASP A 43 -12.30 -15.44 -1.86
N SER A 44 -11.05 -15.08 -1.58
CA SER A 44 -10.23 -15.74 -0.55
C SER A 44 -9.79 -14.82 0.57
N GLN A 45 -9.94 -13.51 0.42
CA GLN A 45 -9.41 -12.52 1.34
C GLN A 45 -10.48 -11.53 1.80
N SER A 46 -10.23 -10.91 2.95
CA SER A 46 -11.02 -9.78 3.42
C SER A 46 -10.10 -8.65 3.86
N ILE A 47 -10.53 -7.41 3.65
CA ILE A 47 -9.80 -6.24 4.14
C ILE A 47 -10.27 -5.92 5.54
N GLU A 48 -9.35 -5.98 6.50
CA GLU A 48 -9.64 -5.62 7.89
C GLU A 48 -9.56 -4.10 8.07
N ASN A 49 -8.56 -3.48 7.46
CA ASN A 49 -8.32 -2.06 7.62
C ASN A 49 -7.53 -1.51 6.43
N ILE A 50 -7.81 -0.28 6.05
CA ILE A 50 -7.04 0.45 5.04
C ILE A 50 -6.88 1.89 5.49
N THR A 51 -5.63 2.36 5.48
CA THR A 51 -5.28 3.75 5.81
C THR A 51 -4.67 4.37 4.57
N VAL A 52 -5.17 5.54 4.17
CA VAL A 52 -4.70 6.25 2.98
C VAL A 52 -4.26 7.64 3.40
N THR A 53 -3.02 7.99 3.03
CA THR A 53 -2.45 9.30 3.32
C THR A 53 -1.82 9.85 2.06
N GLU A 54 -2.03 11.14 1.77
CA GLU A 54 -1.34 11.79 0.67
C GLU A 54 0.14 11.92 1.02
N PHE A 55 0.99 11.47 0.09
CA PHE A 55 2.44 11.43 0.29
C PHE A 55 3.12 12.53 -0.52
N TYR A 56 4.04 13.24 0.12
CA TYR A 56 4.90 14.22 -0.51
C TYR A 56 6.36 13.78 -0.37
N GLU A 57 7.10 13.72 -1.50
CA GLU A 57 8.51 13.34 -1.48
C GLU A 57 9.35 14.23 -0.55
N THR A 58 8.93 15.49 -0.37
CA THR A 58 9.58 16.43 0.56
C THR A 58 9.51 16.01 2.01
N ASP A 59 8.62 15.07 2.35
CA ASP A 59 8.51 14.54 3.71
C ASP A 59 9.60 13.52 4.02
N MET A 60 10.31 13.04 2.99
CA MET A 60 11.42 12.11 3.17
C MET A 60 12.73 12.87 3.42
N LEU A 61 13.49 12.40 4.40
CA LEU A 61 14.79 12.98 4.75
C LEU A 61 15.94 12.35 3.93
N VAL A 62 15.69 12.09 2.65
CA VAL A 62 16.63 11.48 1.72
C VAL A 62 16.55 12.20 0.38
N SER A 63 17.53 11.94 -0.52
CA SER A 63 17.50 12.49 -1.87
C SER A 63 16.32 11.92 -2.66
N LYS A 64 15.90 12.65 -3.71
CA LYS A 64 14.82 12.21 -4.58
C LYS A 64 15.09 10.82 -5.18
N SER A 65 16.32 10.58 -5.64
CA SER A 65 16.68 9.28 -6.24
C SER A 65 16.58 8.13 -5.23
N THR A 66 16.94 8.38 -3.97
CA THR A 66 16.80 7.39 -2.91
C THR A 66 15.33 7.17 -2.58
N ALA A 67 14.52 8.24 -2.51
CA ALA A 67 13.09 8.15 -2.29
C ALA A 67 12.41 7.31 -3.38
N ASP A 68 12.71 7.59 -4.65
CA ASP A 68 12.15 6.85 -5.79
C ASP A 68 12.48 5.36 -5.72
N ARG A 69 13.71 5.02 -5.29
CA ARG A 69 14.13 3.62 -5.12
C ARG A 69 13.36 2.94 -3.99
N ILE A 70 13.20 3.60 -2.85
CA ILE A 70 12.43 3.04 -1.72
C ILE A 70 10.97 2.80 -2.14
N ILE A 71 10.36 3.74 -2.84
CA ILE A 71 9.01 3.61 -3.35
C ILE A 71 8.89 2.42 -4.31
N ALA A 72 9.83 2.29 -5.24
CA ALA A 72 9.86 1.19 -6.19
C ALA A 72 10.01 -0.17 -5.48
N ASP A 73 10.91 -0.25 -4.50
CA ASP A 73 11.14 -1.47 -3.74
C ASP A 73 9.89 -1.90 -2.97
N LEU A 74 9.21 -0.96 -2.31
CA LEU A 74 7.97 -1.26 -1.58
C LEU A 74 6.84 -1.70 -2.51
N ASN A 75 6.77 -1.15 -3.72
CA ASN A 75 5.76 -1.54 -4.70
C ASN A 75 6.05 -2.91 -5.31
N GLU A 76 7.31 -3.30 -5.43
CA GLU A 76 7.70 -4.62 -5.91
C GLU A 76 7.48 -5.69 -4.83
N TYR A 77 7.76 -5.35 -3.56
CA TYR A 77 7.63 -6.25 -2.42
C TYR A 77 6.75 -5.60 -1.33
N PRO A 78 5.44 -5.47 -1.57
CA PRO A 78 4.56 -4.69 -0.70
C PRO A 78 4.23 -5.35 0.64
N VAL A 79 4.41 -6.66 0.77
CA VAL A 79 4.13 -7.36 2.04
C VAL A 79 5.26 -7.09 3.01
N VAL A 80 4.97 -6.36 4.07
CA VAL A 80 5.98 -5.99 5.07
C VAL A 80 5.83 -6.73 6.38
N GLU A 81 4.68 -7.37 6.60
CA GLU A 81 4.42 -8.10 7.85
C GLU A 81 3.41 -9.19 7.63
N LYS A 82 3.65 -10.35 8.24
CA LYS A 82 2.69 -11.47 8.30
C LYS A 82 2.49 -11.85 9.75
N GLU A 83 1.24 -11.97 10.15
CA GLU A 83 0.87 -12.35 11.51
C GLU A 83 -0.15 -13.47 11.47
N LYS A 84 0.08 -14.52 12.24
CA LYS A 84 -0.88 -15.59 12.41
C LYS A 84 -1.89 -15.19 13.48
N LEU A 85 -3.15 -15.25 13.16
CA LEU A 85 -4.23 -14.91 14.07
C LEU A 85 -4.58 -16.09 14.99
#